data_191cee2a4538264b16b8bbfed6f8cceb
#
_entry.id   191cee2a4538264b16b8bbfed6f8cceb
#
_cell.length_a   1.000
_cell.length_b   1.000
_cell.length_c   1.000
_cell.angle_alpha   90.00
_cell.angle_beta   90.00
_cell.angle_gamma   90.00
#
_symmetry.space_group_name_H-M   'P 1'
#
loop_
_entity.id
_entity.type
_entity.pdbx_description
1 polymer ?
#
loop_
_entity_poly.entity_id
_entity_poly.type
_entity_poly.pdbx_seq_one_letter_code
_entity_poly.pdbx_strand_id
1 'polypeptide(L)'
;HSDVAIEMERFLYGVARSYSECFRIYGRDMSFEWQQLASENPVIYTRTGEIQQEMMDIDGDPNRYNRGGEIVEERIEVPDYGCRLPDSIAGFTTETVYNDENTHLSFKQGGGHGGSHPHMIHEFVRAIIEDRKPVVDDIVGAYWTGTGICAHQSAMEGGTVVKVPEFKKYL
;
A
#
# COMPACT_ATOMS: atom_id res chain seq x y z
N HIS A 1 -15.95 10.38 -4.33
CA HIS A 1 -14.82 11.06 -3.72
C HIS A 1 -13.90 11.50 -4.83
N SER A 2 -14.16 12.71 -5.31
CA SER A 2 -13.60 13.27 -6.55
C SER A 2 -12.19 13.86 -6.39
N ASP A 3 -11.63 13.86 -5.19
CA ASP A 3 -10.47 14.70 -4.85
C ASP A 3 -9.21 13.87 -4.53
N VAL A 4 -9.23 12.56 -4.80
CA VAL A 4 -8.08 11.68 -4.62
C VAL A 4 -7.43 11.40 -5.97
N ALA A 5 -6.17 11.80 -6.13
CA ALA A 5 -5.34 11.38 -7.25
C ALA A 5 -4.42 10.24 -6.79
N ILE A 6 -4.27 9.23 -7.64
CA ILE A 6 -3.37 8.09 -7.40
C ILE A 6 -2.41 8.04 -8.57
N GLU A 7 -1.11 8.08 -8.28
CA GLU A 7 -0.05 7.81 -9.24
C GLU A 7 0.53 6.44 -8.94
N MET A 8 0.66 5.60 -9.98
CA MET A 8 1.23 4.27 -9.86
C MET A 8 2.40 4.15 -10.83
N GLU A 9 3.56 3.84 -10.29
CA GLU A 9 4.77 3.61 -11.07
C GLU A 9 5.19 2.13 -10.96
N ARG A 10 5.62 1.56 -12.07
CA ARG A 10 6.12 0.18 -12.10
C ARG A 10 7.34 0.07 -13.00
N PHE A 11 8.49 -0.22 -12.40
CA PHE A 11 9.75 -0.43 -13.09
C PHE A 11 10.22 -1.88 -12.88
N LEU A 12 10.13 -2.70 -13.92
CA LEU A 12 10.53 -4.11 -13.86
C LEU A 12 11.91 -4.36 -14.48
N TYR A 13 12.33 -3.52 -15.41
CA TYR A 13 13.55 -3.71 -16.18
C TYR A 13 14.38 -2.43 -16.24
N GLY A 14 15.70 -2.60 -16.33
CA GLY A 14 16.60 -1.48 -16.51
C GLY A 14 16.82 -0.59 -15.29
N VAL A 15 16.45 -1.05 -14.11
CA VAL A 15 16.70 -0.34 -12.84
C VAL A 15 17.74 -1.04 -12.03
N ALA A 16 18.66 -0.29 -11.43
CA ALA A 16 19.73 -0.83 -10.59
C ALA A 16 19.25 -1.16 -9.18
N ARG A 17 18.15 -0.52 -8.71
CA ARG A 17 17.59 -0.78 -7.39
C ARG A 17 16.89 -2.14 -7.37
N SER A 18 17.13 -2.91 -6.32
CA SER A 18 16.39 -4.15 -6.08
C SER A 18 14.89 -3.89 -5.94
N TYR A 19 14.11 -4.96 -6.11
CA TYR A 19 12.66 -4.95 -5.95
C TYR A 19 12.21 -4.26 -4.67
N SER A 20 11.26 -3.35 -4.80
CA SER A 20 10.67 -2.63 -3.68
C SER A 20 9.19 -2.37 -3.99
N GLU A 21 8.33 -2.72 -3.05
CA GLU A 21 6.92 -2.30 -3.05
C GLU A 21 6.77 -1.21 -2.00
N CYS A 22 6.28 -0.06 -2.40
CA CYS A 22 6.12 1.06 -1.50
C CYS A 22 4.95 1.95 -1.92
N PHE A 23 4.49 2.77 -1.02
CA PHE A 23 3.47 3.77 -1.30
C PHE A 23 3.74 5.06 -0.49
N ARG A 24 3.16 6.15 -0.95
CA ARG A 24 3.12 7.42 -0.25
C ARG A 24 1.70 7.93 -0.24
N ILE A 25 1.30 8.58 0.83
CA ILE A 25 -0.02 9.18 0.97
C ILE A 25 0.17 10.63 1.39
N TYR A 26 -0.36 11.55 0.60
CA TYR A 26 -0.32 12.98 0.90
C TYR A 26 -1.72 13.46 1.21
N GLY A 27 -1.99 13.68 2.48
CA GLY A 27 -3.23 14.25 2.97
C GLY A 27 -3.07 15.73 3.32
N ARG A 28 -4.17 16.34 3.70
CA ARG A 28 -4.22 17.75 4.09
C ARG A 28 -3.46 18.05 5.39
N ASP A 29 -3.65 17.19 6.38
CA ASP A 29 -3.15 17.40 7.73
C ASP A 29 -2.07 16.40 8.12
N MET A 30 -1.99 15.28 7.40
CA MET A 30 -0.99 14.25 7.58
C MET A 30 -0.49 13.73 6.24
N SER A 31 0.77 13.33 6.19
CA SER A 31 1.36 12.60 5.07
C SER A 31 2.15 11.41 5.59
N PHE A 32 2.19 10.36 4.80
CA PHE A 32 2.97 9.16 5.06
C PHE A 32 3.92 8.91 3.90
N GLU A 33 5.17 8.64 4.20
CA GLU A 33 6.17 8.22 3.23
C GLU A 33 6.82 6.92 3.65
N TRP A 34 6.85 5.97 2.72
CA TRP A 34 7.58 4.74 2.90
C TRP A 34 9.09 4.99 2.89
N GLN A 35 9.85 4.18 3.63
CA GLN A 35 11.31 4.31 3.70
C GLN A 35 11.96 4.19 2.31
N GLN A 36 13.03 4.95 2.10
CA GLN A 36 13.84 4.87 0.88
C GLN A 36 14.82 3.70 0.93
N LEU A 37 15.39 3.43 2.09
CA LEU A 37 16.32 2.32 2.32
C LEU A 37 15.71 1.30 3.27
N ALA A 38 16.08 0.03 3.13
CA ALA A 38 15.59 -1.03 4.00
C ALA A 38 16.01 -0.86 5.49
N SER A 39 17.04 -0.05 5.74
CA SER A 39 17.53 0.28 7.08
C SER A 39 16.84 1.48 7.73
N GLU A 40 15.93 2.13 7.02
CA GLU A 40 15.18 3.28 7.52
C GLU A 40 13.80 2.83 7.98
N ASN A 41 13.17 3.68 8.79
CA ASN A 41 11.76 3.57 9.14
C ASN A 41 10.89 4.51 8.28
N PRO A 42 9.64 4.16 8.01
CA PRO A 42 8.68 5.07 7.40
C PRO A 42 8.49 6.34 8.23
N VAL A 43 8.03 7.39 7.57
CA VAL A 43 7.86 8.72 8.19
C VAL A 43 6.40 9.14 8.10
N ILE A 44 5.89 9.67 9.19
CA ILE A 44 4.64 10.41 9.24
C ILE A 44 4.96 11.90 9.45
N TYR A 45 4.38 12.73 8.62
CA TYR A 45 4.39 14.18 8.77
C TYR A 45 3.02 14.60 9.25
N THR A 46 2.96 15.29 10.38
CA THR A 46 1.71 15.82 10.93
C THR A 46 1.79 17.33 11.00
N ARG A 47 0.80 17.99 10.46
CA ARG A 47 0.67 19.44 10.61
C ARG A 47 0.03 19.77 11.94
N THR A 48 0.64 20.71 12.66
CA THR A 48 0.08 21.29 13.88
C THR A 48 -0.34 22.74 13.60
N GLY A 49 -1.52 23.13 14.07
CA GLY A 49 -2.08 24.45 13.88
C GLY A 49 -3.01 24.59 12.65
N GLU A 50 -3.60 25.77 12.53
CA GLU A 50 -4.57 26.05 11.47
C GLU A 50 -3.88 26.35 10.13
N ILE A 51 -4.50 25.90 9.04
CA ILE A 51 -4.08 26.27 7.70
C ILE A 51 -4.46 27.72 7.47
N GLN A 52 -3.47 28.58 7.31
CA GLN A 52 -3.72 29.92 6.82
C GLN A 52 -4.13 29.84 5.35
N GLN A 53 -5.37 30.19 5.07
CA GLN A 53 -5.98 30.07 3.75
C GLN A 53 -5.47 31.15 2.78
N GLU A 54 -4.73 32.11 3.27
CA GLU A 54 -4.20 33.20 2.48
C GLU A 54 -2.86 32.81 1.86
N MET A 55 -2.85 32.97 0.56
CA MET A 55 -1.70 33.13 -0.32
C MET A 55 -1.28 31.95 -1.17
N MET A 56 -1.94 31.83 -2.28
CA MET A 56 -1.22 31.69 -3.53
C MET A 56 -0.77 33.08 -3.97
N ASP A 57 0.32 33.58 -3.44
CA ASP A 57 0.96 34.74 -4.02
C ASP A 57 1.92 34.25 -5.10
N ILE A 58 1.66 34.70 -6.31
CA ILE A 58 2.33 34.25 -7.54
C ILE A 58 3.75 34.83 -7.65
N ASP A 59 4.16 35.69 -6.73
CA ASP A 59 5.42 36.43 -6.78
C ASP A 59 6.67 35.67 -6.31
N GLY A 60 6.56 34.38 -6.05
CA GLY A 60 7.75 33.51 -6.01
C GLY A 60 8.60 33.58 -4.75
N ASP A 61 8.14 34.13 -3.64
CA ASP A 61 8.84 33.99 -2.36
C ASP A 61 8.71 32.57 -1.81
N PRO A 62 9.80 31.76 -1.76
CA PRO A 62 9.74 30.37 -1.29
C PRO A 62 9.31 30.25 0.17
N ASN A 63 9.41 31.31 0.98
CA ASN A 63 8.97 31.31 2.36
C ASN A 63 7.44 31.48 2.50
N ARG A 64 6.75 31.90 1.45
CA ARG A 64 5.29 32.06 1.42
C ARG A 64 4.52 30.78 1.14
N TYR A 65 5.20 29.70 0.74
CA TYR A 65 4.58 28.40 0.53
C TYR A 65 4.31 27.63 1.84
N ASN A 66 4.76 28.14 2.97
CA ASN A 66 4.40 27.59 4.25
C ASN A 66 2.94 27.94 4.57
N ARG A 67 2.05 26.97 4.30
CA ARG A 67 0.60 27.11 4.50
C ARG A 67 0.17 27.30 5.96
N GLY A 68 1.09 27.76 6.82
CA GLY A 68 0.88 27.88 8.26
C GLY A 68 0.92 26.55 8.98
N GLY A 69 1.21 26.61 10.24
CA GLY A 69 1.40 25.45 11.10
C GLY A 69 2.82 24.89 11.05
N GLU A 70 3.21 24.29 12.13
CA GLU A 70 4.44 23.53 12.26
C GLU A 70 4.25 22.13 11.69
N ILE A 71 5.25 21.58 11.01
CA ILE A 71 5.26 20.19 10.57
C ILE A 71 6.10 19.40 11.56
N VAL A 72 5.46 18.40 12.18
CA VAL A 72 6.13 17.43 13.04
C VAL A 72 6.43 16.19 12.20
N GLU A 73 7.71 15.81 12.16
CA GLU A 73 8.19 14.58 11.53
C GLU A 73 8.35 13.50 12.59
N GLU A 74 7.76 12.34 12.36
CA GLU A 74 7.89 11.17 13.21
C GLU A 74 8.27 9.95 12.39
N ARG A 75 9.39 9.30 12.73
CA ARG A 75 9.75 8.00 12.20
C ARG A 75 9.09 6.92 13.03
N ILE A 76 8.30 6.09 12.37
CA ILE A 76 7.49 5.05 13.02
C ILE A 76 8.14 3.68 12.87
N GLU A 77 8.12 2.91 13.94
CA GLU A 77 8.43 1.49 13.84
C GLU A 77 7.25 0.74 13.22
N VAL A 78 7.53 -0.06 12.19
CA VAL A 78 6.53 -0.93 11.60
C VAL A 78 6.32 -2.12 12.53
N PRO A 79 5.11 -2.31 13.10
CA PRO A 79 4.85 -3.43 13.99
C PRO A 79 4.99 -4.76 13.24
N ASP A 80 5.58 -5.75 13.90
CA ASP A 80 5.50 -7.13 13.44
C ASP A 80 4.10 -7.70 13.72
N TYR A 81 3.29 -7.79 12.68
CA TYR A 81 1.94 -8.36 12.78
C TYR A 81 1.91 -9.88 12.71
N GLY A 82 3.04 -10.56 12.57
CA GLY A 82 3.14 -12.02 12.64
C GLY A 82 2.51 -12.58 13.92
N CYS A 83 2.63 -11.83 15.04
CA CYS A 83 1.99 -12.18 16.32
C CYS A 83 0.45 -12.25 16.28
N ARG A 84 -0.21 -11.75 15.23
CA ARG A 84 -1.66 -11.86 15.02
C ARG A 84 -2.07 -13.14 14.32
N LEU A 85 -1.12 -13.91 13.83
CA LEU A 85 -1.34 -15.20 13.19
C LEU A 85 -1.22 -16.34 14.19
N PRO A 86 -1.89 -17.47 13.98
CA PRO A 86 -1.61 -18.69 14.71
C PRO A 86 -0.12 -19.08 14.60
N ASP A 87 0.45 -19.61 15.68
CA ASP A 87 1.87 -19.99 15.75
C ASP A 87 2.30 -20.92 14.61
N SER A 88 1.38 -21.80 14.17
CA SER A 88 1.62 -22.74 13.07
C SER A 88 1.89 -22.10 11.72
N ILE A 89 1.52 -20.84 11.53
CA ILE A 89 1.67 -20.13 10.25
C ILE A 89 2.44 -18.81 10.39
N ALA A 90 2.67 -18.33 11.60
CA ALA A 90 3.37 -17.07 11.85
C ALA A 90 4.79 -17.06 11.26
N GLY A 91 5.51 -18.17 11.31
CA GLY A 91 6.86 -18.29 10.74
C GLY A 91 6.93 -18.05 9.23
N PHE A 92 5.83 -18.25 8.49
CA PHE A 92 5.79 -17.98 7.04
C PHE A 92 5.84 -16.49 6.69
N THR A 93 5.70 -15.58 7.65
CA THR A 93 5.82 -14.14 7.41
C THR A 93 7.27 -13.69 7.22
N THR A 94 8.24 -14.40 7.79
CA THR A 94 9.63 -13.95 7.85
C THR A 94 10.62 -14.91 7.22
N GLU A 95 10.34 -16.20 7.19
CA GLU A 95 11.29 -17.22 6.77
C GLU A 95 10.68 -18.32 5.88
N THR A 96 11.55 -19.06 5.22
CA THR A 96 11.19 -20.28 4.51
C THR A 96 11.00 -21.42 5.50
N VAL A 97 9.82 -22.00 5.51
CA VAL A 97 9.51 -23.19 6.28
C VAL A 97 9.61 -24.42 5.38
N TYR A 98 10.36 -25.42 5.80
CA TYR A 98 10.51 -26.67 5.08
C TYR A 98 10.14 -27.85 5.97
N ASN A 99 9.29 -28.72 5.46
CA ASN A 99 8.88 -29.94 6.14
C ASN A 99 9.32 -31.16 5.30
N ASP A 100 10.32 -31.88 5.80
CA ASP A 100 10.90 -33.04 5.11
C ASP A 100 9.93 -34.22 4.99
N GLU A 101 9.03 -34.37 5.96
CA GLU A 101 8.04 -35.48 6.00
C GLU A 101 6.85 -35.19 5.08
N ASN A 102 6.52 -33.92 4.91
CA ASN A 102 5.39 -33.46 4.13
C ASN A 102 5.77 -32.30 3.22
N THR A 103 6.42 -32.58 2.11
CA THR A 103 6.93 -31.56 1.19
C THR A 103 5.86 -30.61 0.66
N HIS A 104 4.59 -31.05 0.60
CA HIS A 104 3.47 -30.20 0.21
C HIS A 104 3.13 -29.13 1.25
N LEU A 105 3.59 -29.25 2.49
CA LEU A 105 3.46 -28.23 3.53
C LEU A 105 4.68 -27.29 3.56
N SER A 106 5.66 -27.50 2.69
CA SER A 106 6.83 -26.65 2.61
C SER A 106 6.55 -25.37 1.86
N PHE A 107 6.98 -24.25 2.42
CA PHE A 107 6.86 -22.92 1.83
C PHE A 107 8.25 -22.30 1.66
N LYS A 108 8.70 -22.20 0.41
CA LYS A 108 10.07 -21.76 0.06
C LYS A 108 10.24 -20.26 -0.11
N GLN A 109 9.15 -19.49 -0.02
CA GLN A 109 9.14 -18.05 -0.23
C GLN A 109 8.68 -17.30 1.03
N GLY A 110 9.10 -17.76 2.19
CA GLY A 110 8.82 -17.07 3.44
C GLY A 110 9.28 -15.62 3.39
N GLY A 111 8.52 -14.70 3.96
CA GLY A 111 8.79 -13.27 3.92
C GLY A 111 8.50 -12.58 2.58
N GLY A 112 8.11 -13.32 1.53
CA GLY A 112 7.74 -12.74 0.24
C GLY A 112 6.63 -11.69 0.36
N HIS A 113 6.74 -10.59 -0.40
CA HIS A 113 5.85 -9.42 -0.28
C HIS A 113 5.72 -8.88 1.15
N GLY A 114 6.86 -8.78 1.86
CA GLY A 114 6.88 -8.29 3.24
C GLY A 114 6.14 -9.16 4.25
N GLY A 115 5.97 -10.45 3.95
CA GLY A 115 5.26 -11.40 4.83
C GLY A 115 3.73 -11.35 4.72
N SER A 116 3.17 -10.68 3.73
CA SER A 116 1.71 -10.47 3.61
C SER A 116 0.90 -11.72 3.25
N HIS A 117 1.50 -12.70 2.56
CA HIS A 117 0.79 -13.87 2.07
C HIS A 117 0.07 -14.67 3.17
N PRO A 118 0.71 -15.05 4.29
CA PRO A 118 0.03 -15.74 5.38
C PRO A 118 -1.16 -14.95 5.95
N HIS A 119 -1.02 -13.63 6.05
CA HIS A 119 -2.11 -12.77 6.53
C HIS A 119 -3.31 -12.79 5.57
N MET A 120 -3.07 -12.72 4.26
CA MET A 120 -4.14 -12.76 3.26
C MET A 120 -4.89 -14.09 3.29
N ILE A 121 -4.16 -15.21 3.33
CA ILE A 121 -4.79 -16.54 3.40
C ILE A 121 -5.54 -16.74 4.71
N HIS A 122 -4.94 -16.32 5.83
CA HIS A 122 -5.58 -16.41 7.14
C HIS A 122 -6.88 -15.59 7.19
N GLU A 123 -6.88 -14.36 6.67
CA GLU A 123 -8.07 -13.52 6.61
C GLU A 123 -9.18 -14.17 5.76
N PHE A 124 -8.82 -14.74 4.61
CA PHE A 124 -9.76 -15.43 3.75
C PHE A 124 -10.39 -16.64 4.45
N VAL A 125 -9.57 -17.49 5.09
CA VAL A 125 -10.06 -18.67 5.82
C VAL A 125 -10.93 -18.25 7.01
N ARG A 126 -10.52 -17.23 7.76
CA ARG A 126 -11.31 -16.70 8.88
C ARG A 126 -12.65 -16.15 8.42
N ALA A 127 -12.70 -15.46 7.31
CA ALA A 127 -13.95 -14.95 6.75
C ALA A 127 -14.95 -16.09 6.47
N ILE A 128 -14.46 -17.23 5.95
CA ILE A 128 -15.31 -18.42 5.71
C ILE A 128 -15.78 -19.03 7.04
N ILE A 129 -14.87 -19.23 8.00
CA ILE A 129 -15.21 -19.88 9.29
C ILE A 129 -16.19 -19.00 10.09
N GLU A 130 -16.02 -17.70 10.04
CA GLU A 130 -16.83 -16.72 10.79
C GLU A 130 -18.10 -16.27 10.06
N ASP A 131 -18.35 -16.82 8.87
CA ASP A 131 -19.50 -16.45 8.01
C ASP A 131 -19.61 -14.92 7.83
N ARG A 132 -18.50 -14.29 7.52
CA ARG A 132 -18.42 -12.84 7.29
C ARG A 132 -17.75 -12.52 5.95
N LYS A 133 -17.91 -11.30 5.50
CA LYS A 133 -17.14 -10.82 4.35
C LYS A 133 -15.65 -10.69 4.70
N PRO A 134 -14.75 -11.09 3.79
CA PRO A 134 -13.33 -10.75 3.91
C PRO A 134 -13.12 -9.24 3.78
N VAL A 135 -12.01 -8.74 4.30
CA VAL A 135 -11.62 -7.32 4.20
C VAL A 135 -11.49 -6.90 2.73
N VAL A 136 -10.93 -7.79 1.90
CA VAL A 136 -10.90 -7.64 0.45
C VAL A 136 -11.91 -8.61 -0.14
N ASP A 137 -13.12 -8.12 -0.41
CA ASP A 137 -14.15 -8.89 -1.09
C ASP A 137 -13.98 -8.87 -2.62
N ASP A 138 -14.88 -9.54 -3.32
CA ASP A 138 -14.89 -9.64 -4.78
C ASP A 138 -14.96 -8.28 -5.48
N ILE A 139 -15.70 -7.34 -4.92
CA ILE A 139 -15.84 -5.98 -5.47
C ILE A 139 -14.57 -5.17 -5.30
N VAL A 140 -13.98 -5.21 -4.10
CA VAL A 140 -12.69 -4.54 -3.84
C VAL A 140 -11.60 -5.13 -4.74
N GLY A 141 -11.51 -6.45 -4.85
CA GLY A 141 -10.57 -7.14 -5.73
C GLY A 141 -10.78 -6.77 -7.20
N ALA A 142 -12.04 -6.66 -7.65
CA ALA A 142 -12.37 -6.25 -9.01
C ALA A 142 -11.92 -4.81 -9.30
N TYR A 143 -12.11 -3.86 -8.37
CA TYR A 143 -11.62 -2.50 -8.54
C TYR A 143 -10.09 -2.43 -8.63
N TRP A 144 -9.38 -3.16 -7.77
CA TRP A 144 -7.92 -3.17 -7.80
C TRP A 144 -7.39 -3.74 -9.11
N THR A 145 -7.92 -4.88 -9.54
CA THR A 145 -7.53 -5.52 -10.80
C THR A 145 -7.94 -4.69 -12.02
N GLY A 146 -9.17 -4.17 -12.02
CA GLY A 146 -9.71 -3.36 -13.10
C GLY A 146 -8.92 -2.08 -13.34
N THR A 147 -8.43 -1.45 -12.29
CA THR A 147 -7.55 -0.27 -12.39
C THR A 147 -6.27 -0.61 -13.16
N GLY A 148 -5.62 -1.73 -12.84
CA GLY A 148 -4.41 -2.19 -13.55
C GLY A 148 -4.68 -2.52 -15.02
N ILE A 149 -5.81 -3.15 -15.34
CA ILE A 149 -6.22 -3.45 -16.71
C ILE A 149 -6.46 -2.17 -17.50
N CYS A 150 -7.17 -1.20 -16.94
CA CYS A 150 -7.41 0.09 -17.57
C CYS A 150 -6.11 0.89 -17.78
N ALA A 151 -5.18 0.82 -16.84
CA ALA A 151 -3.85 1.44 -16.98
C ALA A 151 -3.07 0.79 -18.14
N HIS A 152 -3.11 -0.54 -18.26
CA HIS A 152 -2.49 -1.24 -19.39
C HIS A 152 -3.13 -0.83 -20.74
N GLN A 153 -4.46 -0.78 -20.80
CA GLN A 153 -5.18 -0.33 -22.00
C GLN A 153 -4.76 1.09 -22.39
N SER A 154 -4.74 2.01 -21.42
CA SER A 154 -4.29 3.38 -21.65
C SER A 154 -2.88 3.44 -22.23
N ALA A 155 -1.96 2.66 -21.69
CA ALA A 155 -0.58 2.60 -22.18
C ALA A 155 -0.48 2.07 -23.61
N MET A 156 -1.25 1.05 -23.95
CA MET A 156 -1.30 0.48 -25.32
C MET A 156 -1.92 1.43 -26.33
N GLU A 157 -2.77 2.34 -25.91
CA GLU A 157 -3.44 3.36 -26.71
C GLU A 157 -2.74 4.74 -26.68
N GLY A 158 -1.48 4.78 -26.25
CA GLY A 158 -0.67 6.01 -26.25
C GLY A 158 -0.97 6.99 -25.11
N GLY A 159 -1.49 6.51 -23.99
CA GLY A 159 -1.76 7.33 -22.80
C GLY A 159 -3.16 7.96 -22.81
N THR A 160 -4.12 7.37 -23.50
CA THR A 160 -5.50 7.86 -23.49
C THR A 160 -6.16 7.69 -22.12
N VAL A 161 -7.13 8.54 -21.83
CA VAL A 161 -7.93 8.41 -20.60
C VAL A 161 -8.88 7.21 -20.73
N VAL A 162 -8.71 6.23 -19.86
CA VAL A 162 -9.58 5.06 -19.77
C VAL A 162 -10.37 5.13 -18.46
N LYS A 163 -11.70 5.07 -18.57
CA LYS A 163 -12.58 5.06 -17.39
C LYS A 163 -12.60 3.67 -16.76
N VAL A 164 -12.29 3.59 -15.47
CA VAL A 164 -12.48 2.35 -14.71
C VAL A 164 -13.99 2.06 -14.58
N PRO A 165 -14.46 0.85 -14.98
CA PRO A 165 -15.87 0.51 -14.87
C PRO A 165 -16.34 0.48 -13.40
N GLU A 166 -17.63 0.74 -13.21
CA GLU A 166 -18.25 0.53 -11.90
C GLU A 166 -18.55 -0.97 -11.71
N PHE A 167 -17.96 -1.55 -10.69
CA PHE A 167 -18.29 -2.90 -10.27
C PHE A 167 -19.42 -2.86 -9.24
N LYS A 168 -20.52 -3.50 -9.57
CA LYS A 168 -21.70 -3.58 -8.70
C LYS A 168 -21.82 -4.97 -8.14
N LYS A 169 -22.23 -5.07 -6.88
CA LYS A 169 -22.59 -6.34 -6.30
C LYS A 169 -23.86 -6.85 -6.98
N TYR A 170 -23.75 -7.97 -7.68
CA TYR A 170 -24.93 -8.72 -8.10
C TYR A 170 -25.40 -9.49 -6.87
N LEU A 171 -26.56 -9.08 -6.34
CA LEU A 171 -27.28 -9.78 -5.29
C LEU A 171 -28.07 -10.94 -5.89
#